data_4aac2f491bac237ae74c7b5d054aed16
#
_entry.id   4aac2f491bac237ae74c7b5d054aed16
#
_cell.length_a   1.000
_cell.length_b   1.000
_cell.length_c   1.000
_cell.angle_alpha   90.00
_cell.angle_beta   90.00
_cell.angle_gamma   90.00
#
_symmetry.space_group_name_H-M   'P 1'
#
loop_
_entity.id
_entity.type
_entity.pdbx_description
1 polymer ?
#
loop_
_entity_poly.entity_id
_entity_poly.type
_entity_poly.pdbx_seq_one_letter_code
_entity_poly.pdbx_strand_id
1 'polypeptide(L)'
;SFLWPLEEESVKLAHGVDADYALEDYASFTLRAYQIFELGDMVAIEKALGIKGHNAIHPCRRCTLKGVRNVEGGEKVYYIPLQLPHGHEPSGGERDPANLPLRIHEDFQEALDAMAQAKTKKEREAISKNTGIRQAPAFGRVGSIDYARSVPHDWMHLLLENIVPNLVMLWMGRYKGLDSGTEDYHIDDVVWAEIGKETVEATRHIPANFVRVLKDIAKDRSGFTAESWCFWFIYLAPILLRGRFKRKKYYKHMLSLVEIMKTSLKYSLTSEELDDLEVKIIDWVQKYER
;
A
#
# COMPACT_ATOMS: atom_id res chain seq x y z
N SER A 1 15.41 -7.90 19.80
CA SER A 1 15.15 -7.25 18.52
C SER A 1 16.42 -6.58 18.01
N PHE A 2 16.72 -6.64 16.72
CA PHE A 2 17.83 -5.89 16.10
C PHE A 2 17.65 -4.37 16.28
N LEU A 3 16.41 -3.91 16.37
CA LEU A 3 16.05 -2.50 16.55
C LEU A 3 16.07 -2.03 18.03
N TRP A 4 16.39 -2.91 18.97
CA TRP A 4 16.36 -2.58 20.39
C TRP A 4 17.25 -1.39 20.80
N PRO A 5 18.48 -1.23 20.28
CA PRO A 5 19.29 -0.06 20.61
C PRO A 5 18.64 1.26 20.16
N LEU A 6 18.06 1.29 18.96
CA LEU A 6 17.36 2.46 18.44
C LEU A 6 16.11 2.79 19.27
N GLU A 7 15.37 1.77 19.69
CA GLU A 7 14.22 1.94 20.58
C GLU A 7 14.63 2.57 21.93
N GLU A 8 15.73 2.07 22.54
CA GLU A 8 16.24 2.64 23.79
C GLU A 8 16.66 4.10 23.65
N GLU A 9 17.37 4.43 22.58
CA GLU A 9 17.79 5.81 22.31
C GLU A 9 16.58 6.71 22.06
N SER A 10 15.58 6.24 21.31
CA SER A 10 14.35 6.97 21.06
C SER A 10 13.58 7.27 22.36
N VAL A 11 13.53 6.31 23.29
CA VAL A 11 12.91 6.51 24.61
C VAL A 11 13.71 7.55 25.41
N LYS A 12 15.04 7.48 25.44
CA LYS A 12 15.89 8.47 26.14
C LYS A 12 15.70 9.87 25.55
N LEU A 13 15.72 9.99 24.23
CA LEU A 13 15.50 11.28 23.56
C LEU A 13 14.12 11.87 23.82
N ALA A 14 13.08 11.04 23.91
CA ALA A 14 11.74 11.52 24.27
C ALA A 14 11.68 12.09 25.69
N HIS A 15 12.42 11.51 26.64
CA HIS A 15 12.53 12.04 28.00
C HIS A 15 13.42 13.26 28.11
N GLY A 16 14.37 13.41 27.22
CA GLY A 16 15.34 14.51 27.17
C GLY A 16 16.75 14.08 27.54
N VAL A 17 17.69 14.52 26.76
CA VAL A 17 19.12 14.36 27.01
C VAL A 17 19.79 15.73 27.06
N ASP A 18 20.76 15.90 27.95
CA ASP A 18 21.53 17.13 28.02
C ASP A 18 22.46 17.20 26.81
N ALA A 19 22.46 18.37 26.17
CA ALA A 19 23.26 18.67 25.00
C ALA A 19 23.87 20.07 25.12
N ASP A 20 25.05 20.22 24.57
CA ASP A 20 25.74 21.51 24.55
C ASP A 20 25.44 22.26 23.23
N TYR A 21 25.26 23.57 23.37
CA TYR A 21 25.02 24.44 22.21
C TYR A 21 26.34 24.75 21.52
N ALA A 22 26.51 24.25 20.28
CA ALA A 22 27.80 24.29 19.59
C ALA A 22 28.30 25.70 19.22
N LEU A 23 27.43 26.72 19.23
CA LEU A 23 27.76 28.09 18.85
C LEU A 23 27.98 29.04 20.05
N GLU A 24 27.66 28.61 21.25
CA GLU A 24 27.82 29.43 22.48
C GLU A 24 28.56 28.61 23.52
N ASP A 25 29.72 29.11 23.95
CA ASP A 25 30.50 28.49 25.01
C ASP A 25 29.67 28.39 26.30
N TYR A 26 29.54 27.16 26.82
CA TYR A 26 28.87 26.82 28.09
C TYR A 26 27.33 26.88 28.11
N ALA A 27 26.65 27.05 27.00
CA ALA A 27 25.19 26.90 26.94
C ALA A 27 24.81 25.44 26.81
N SER A 28 24.16 24.86 27.80
CA SER A 28 23.55 23.53 27.72
C SER A 28 22.05 23.64 27.64
N PHE A 29 21.41 22.69 26.97
CA PHE A 29 19.95 22.58 26.89
C PHE A 29 19.51 21.12 26.91
N THR A 30 18.26 20.87 27.24
CA THR A 30 17.69 19.54 27.19
C THR A 30 17.10 19.28 25.78
N LEU A 31 17.77 18.45 24.99
CA LEU A 31 17.30 18.01 23.68
C LEU A 31 16.20 16.96 23.85
N ARG A 32 15.06 17.17 23.21
CA ARG A 32 13.99 16.18 23.08
C ARG A 32 13.69 15.91 21.61
N ALA A 33 13.55 14.63 21.27
CA ALA A 33 13.11 14.21 19.95
C ALA A 33 12.10 13.07 20.07
N TYR A 34 11.11 13.06 19.18
CA TYR A 34 10.03 12.10 19.20
C TYR A 34 9.96 11.39 17.85
N GLN A 35 9.92 10.08 17.89
CA GLN A 35 9.62 9.26 16.71
C GLN A 35 8.10 9.26 16.51
N ILE A 36 7.64 9.72 15.36
CA ILE A 36 6.21 9.88 15.07
C ILE A 36 5.74 8.99 13.92
N PHE A 37 6.66 8.56 13.04
CA PHE A 37 6.36 7.69 11.92
C PHE A 37 7.42 6.60 11.73
N GLU A 38 6.94 5.44 11.27
CA GLU A 38 7.76 4.34 10.75
C GLU A 38 7.38 4.10 9.28
N LEU A 39 8.36 4.21 8.39
CA LEU A 39 8.19 4.00 6.95
C LEU A 39 8.98 2.77 6.51
N GLY A 40 8.39 2.00 5.64
CA GLY A 40 9.03 0.82 5.08
C GLY A 40 8.12 0.04 4.16
N ASP A 41 8.69 -0.91 3.46
CA ASP A 41 7.93 -1.85 2.65
C ASP A 41 6.97 -2.69 3.50
N MET A 42 6.07 -3.38 2.85
CA MET A 42 5.04 -4.17 3.52
C MET A 42 5.64 -5.23 4.45
N VAL A 43 6.72 -5.91 4.03
CA VAL A 43 7.34 -7.00 4.79
C VAL A 43 8.13 -6.45 5.99
N ALA A 44 8.83 -5.34 5.82
CA ALA A 44 9.54 -4.68 6.92
C ALA A 44 8.55 -4.22 8.00
N ILE A 45 7.46 -3.56 7.58
CA ILE A 45 6.43 -3.06 8.49
C ILE A 45 5.65 -4.19 9.16
N GLU A 46 5.33 -5.28 8.47
CA GLU A 46 4.74 -6.48 9.09
C GLU A 46 5.58 -6.99 10.26
N LYS A 47 6.89 -6.98 10.11
CA LYS A 47 7.84 -7.38 11.16
C LYS A 47 7.96 -6.34 12.27
N ALA A 48 8.04 -5.05 11.92
CA ALA A 48 8.15 -3.94 12.88
C ALA A 48 6.89 -3.82 13.75
N LEU A 49 5.70 -3.88 13.16
CA LEU A 49 4.43 -3.88 13.88
C LEU A 49 4.08 -5.20 14.57
N GLY A 50 4.80 -6.27 14.28
CA GLY A 50 4.48 -7.58 14.83
C GLY A 50 3.14 -8.16 14.36
N ILE A 51 2.70 -7.83 13.13
CA ILE A 51 1.47 -8.36 12.52
C ILE A 51 1.75 -9.57 11.62
N LYS A 52 0.70 -10.29 11.23
CA LYS A 52 0.80 -11.47 10.36
C LYS A 52 0.95 -11.16 8.88
N GLY A 53 0.53 -9.96 8.46
CA GLY A 53 0.67 -9.49 7.09
C GLY A 53 -0.28 -10.11 6.07
N HIS A 54 0.07 -9.96 4.80
CA HIS A 54 -0.79 -10.23 3.63
C HIS A 54 -1.30 -11.68 3.50
N ASN A 55 -0.64 -12.66 4.14
CA ASN A 55 -1.08 -14.05 4.15
C ASN A 55 -1.98 -14.40 5.33
N ALA A 56 -2.47 -13.42 6.09
CA ALA A 56 -3.32 -13.61 7.24
C ALA A 56 -4.81 -13.41 6.92
N ILE A 57 -5.67 -13.93 7.79
CA ILE A 57 -7.11 -13.70 7.71
C ILE A 57 -7.45 -12.22 7.89
N HIS A 58 -6.69 -11.51 8.74
CA HIS A 58 -6.75 -10.06 8.92
C HIS A 58 -5.44 -9.45 8.43
N PRO A 59 -5.26 -9.25 7.10
CA PRO A 59 -3.98 -8.91 6.53
C PRO A 59 -3.63 -7.43 6.64
N CYS A 60 -4.63 -6.57 6.83
CA CYS A 60 -4.44 -5.12 6.80
C CYS A 60 -3.92 -4.58 8.13
N ARG A 61 -2.91 -3.69 8.06
CA ARG A 61 -2.41 -2.96 9.23
C ARG A 61 -3.31 -1.79 9.66
N ARG A 62 -4.18 -1.31 8.75
CA ARG A 62 -5.03 -0.13 8.96
C ARG A 62 -6.48 -0.46 9.29
N CYS A 63 -6.98 -1.63 8.91
CA CYS A 63 -8.37 -2.03 9.18
C CYS A 63 -8.46 -3.45 9.72
N THR A 64 -9.59 -3.75 10.36
CA THR A 64 -9.88 -5.06 10.95
C THR A 64 -10.63 -5.99 9.99
N LEU A 65 -10.72 -5.65 8.70
CA LEU A 65 -11.44 -6.44 7.72
C LEU A 65 -10.86 -7.86 7.62
N LYS A 66 -11.79 -8.82 7.56
CA LYS A 66 -11.45 -10.21 7.33
C LYS A 66 -11.30 -10.46 5.82
N GLY A 67 -10.16 -10.99 5.43
CA GLY A 67 -9.91 -11.41 4.06
C GLY A 67 -10.63 -12.71 3.69
N VAL A 68 -10.85 -12.90 2.40
CA VAL A 68 -11.38 -14.12 1.79
C VAL A 68 -10.33 -14.78 0.91
N ARG A 69 -10.39 -16.10 0.78
CA ARG A 69 -9.50 -16.87 -0.09
C ARG A 69 -10.19 -17.21 -1.40
N ASN A 70 -9.47 -17.16 -2.49
CA ASN A 70 -9.87 -17.82 -3.72
C ASN A 70 -9.49 -19.31 -3.67
N VAL A 71 -10.38 -20.14 -3.10
CA VAL A 71 -10.13 -21.57 -2.91
C VAL A 71 -10.15 -22.33 -4.25
N GLU A 72 -11.01 -21.91 -5.17
CA GLU A 72 -11.16 -22.53 -6.49
C GLU A 72 -9.92 -22.32 -7.38
N GLY A 73 -9.27 -21.16 -7.26
CA GLY A 73 -7.99 -20.86 -7.91
C GLY A 73 -6.76 -21.48 -7.25
N GLY A 74 -6.93 -22.27 -6.17
CA GLY A 74 -5.81 -22.91 -5.44
C GLY A 74 -4.91 -21.93 -4.68
N GLU A 75 -5.28 -20.68 -4.57
CA GLU A 75 -4.46 -19.64 -3.96
C GLU A 75 -4.50 -19.67 -2.42
N LYS A 76 -3.35 -19.38 -1.81
CA LYS A 76 -3.21 -19.30 -0.35
C LYS A 76 -3.32 -17.89 0.20
N VAL A 77 -3.47 -16.89 -0.68
CA VAL A 77 -3.51 -15.46 -0.34
C VAL A 77 -4.93 -15.05 0.06
N TYR A 78 -5.02 -14.12 0.99
CA TYR A 78 -6.28 -13.50 1.37
C TYR A 78 -6.47 -12.17 0.65
N TYR A 79 -7.66 -11.98 0.09
CA TYR A 79 -8.08 -10.75 -0.58
C TYR A 79 -9.13 -10.04 0.27
N ILE A 80 -9.24 -8.74 0.13
CA ILE A 80 -10.26 -7.91 0.79
C ILE A 80 -11.12 -7.24 -0.29
N PRO A 81 -11.99 -7.98 -0.99
CA PRO A 81 -12.89 -7.39 -1.96
C PRO A 81 -13.98 -6.56 -1.29
N LEU A 82 -14.51 -5.55 -1.99
CA LEU A 82 -15.70 -4.82 -1.54
C LEU A 82 -16.93 -5.70 -1.63
N GLN A 83 -17.09 -6.43 -2.75
CA GLN A 83 -18.13 -7.43 -2.91
C GLN A 83 -17.60 -8.79 -2.49
N LEU A 84 -18.25 -9.39 -1.49
CA LEU A 84 -17.87 -10.71 -1.04
C LEU A 84 -18.35 -11.78 -2.02
N PRO A 85 -17.50 -12.77 -2.37
CA PRO A 85 -17.92 -13.91 -3.18
C PRO A 85 -19.09 -14.64 -2.53
N HIS A 86 -19.96 -15.25 -3.35
CA HIS A 86 -21.09 -16.04 -2.89
C HIS A 86 -20.65 -17.11 -1.86
N GLY A 87 -21.36 -17.20 -0.76
CA GLY A 87 -21.03 -18.15 0.33
C GLY A 87 -19.99 -17.62 1.35
N HIS A 88 -19.48 -16.42 1.18
CA HIS A 88 -18.55 -15.78 2.11
C HIS A 88 -19.21 -14.64 2.91
N GLU A 89 -20.48 -14.69 3.06
CA GLU A 89 -21.22 -13.63 3.73
C GLU A 89 -20.75 -13.40 5.17
N PRO A 90 -20.21 -12.21 5.50
CA PRO A 90 -20.51 -11.65 6.79
C PRO A 90 -21.95 -11.15 6.71
N SER A 91 -22.70 -11.33 7.75
CA SER A 91 -23.95 -10.64 7.97
C SER A 91 -23.78 -9.13 7.68
N GLY A 92 -24.01 -8.68 6.44
CA GLY A 92 -23.84 -7.27 6.12
C GLY A 92 -23.62 -6.86 4.66
N GLY A 93 -23.43 -7.74 3.71
CA GLY A 93 -23.39 -7.35 2.30
C GLY A 93 -22.09 -6.70 1.80
N GLU A 94 -22.22 -5.73 0.92
CA GLU A 94 -21.13 -4.96 0.30
C GLU A 94 -20.37 -4.14 1.36
N ARG A 95 -19.04 -4.16 1.30
CA ARG A 95 -18.18 -3.33 2.15
C ARG A 95 -18.15 -1.90 1.62
N ASP A 96 -18.39 -0.95 2.50
CA ASP A 96 -18.31 0.46 2.14
C ASP A 96 -16.86 0.97 2.26
N PRO A 97 -16.20 1.36 1.18
CA PRO A 97 -14.83 1.88 1.25
C PRO A 97 -14.73 3.24 1.93
N ALA A 98 -15.85 3.96 2.07
CA ALA A 98 -15.90 5.22 2.81
C ALA A 98 -16.00 5.02 4.33
N ASN A 99 -16.37 3.81 4.77
CA ASN A 99 -16.60 3.52 6.19
C ASN A 99 -15.94 2.20 6.61
N LEU A 100 -14.64 2.12 6.44
CA LEU A 100 -13.88 0.94 6.82
C LEU A 100 -13.72 0.86 8.35
N PRO A 101 -13.79 -0.35 8.96
CA PRO A 101 -13.50 -0.55 10.37
C PRO A 101 -11.99 -0.40 10.60
N LEU A 102 -11.55 0.86 10.84
CA LEU A 102 -10.14 1.16 11.05
C LEU A 102 -9.68 0.63 12.39
N ARG A 103 -8.42 0.19 12.44
CA ARG A 103 -7.75 -0.14 13.70
C ARG A 103 -7.42 1.13 14.47
N ILE A 104 -7.45 1.01 15.78
CA ILE A 104 -6.95 2.00 16.72
C ILE A 104 -5.77 1.42 17.51
N HIS A 105 -5.04 2.25 18.23
CA HIS A 105 -3.88 1.82 19.03
C HIS A 105 -4.25 0.76 20.06
N GLU A 106 -5.43 0.92 20.67
CA GLU A 106 -6.00 0.04 21.68
C GLU A 106 -6.22 -1.39 21.17
N ASP A 107 -6.60 -1.58 19.89
CA ASP A 107 -6.75 -2.92 19.32
C ASP A 107 -5.46 -3.75 19.43
N PHE A 108 -4.31 -3.08 19.29
CA PHE A 108 -3.01 -3.73 19.45
C PHE A 108 -2.73 -4.06 20.91
N GLN A 109 -3.01 -3.13 21.82
CA GLN A 109 -2.80 -3.32 23.25
C GLN A 109 -3.66 -4.44 23.80
N GLU A 110 -4.96 -4.45 23.49
CA GLU A 110 -5.89 -5.48 23.92
C GLU A 110 -5.48 -6.89 23.41
N ALA A 111 -5.05 -6.97 22.14
CA ALA A 111 -4.58 -8.24 21.59
C ALA A 111 -3.29 -8.74 22.27
N LEU A 112 -2.36 -7.82 22.59
CA LEU A 112 -1.11 -8.16 23.27
C LEU A 112 -1.38 -8.61 24.72
N ASP A 113 -2.25 -7.91 25.44
CA ASP A 113 -2.66 -8.26 26.80
C ASP A 113 -3.38 -9.62 26.85
N ALA A 114 -4.29 -9.86 25.92
CA ALA A 114 -4.95 -11.15 25.79
C ALA A 114 -3.95 -12.28 25.51
N MET A 115 -2.94 -12.03 24.66
CA MET A 115 -1.88 -13.01 24.40
C MET A 115 -0.97 -13.24 25.62
N ALA A 116 -0.72 -12.22 26.42
CA ALA A 116 0.07 -12.33 27.66
C ALA A 116 -0.68 -13.17 28.72
N GLN A 117 -2.00 -13.05 28.79
CA GLN A 117 -2.87 -13.80 29.71
C GLN A 117 -3.15 -15.23 29.25
N ALA A 118 -2.94 -15.54 27.97
CA ALA A 118 -3.21 -16.85 27.39
C ALA A 118 -2.31 -17.94 28.03
N LYS A 119 -2.94 -18.98 28.52
CA LYS A 119 -2.26 -20.09 29.25
C LYS A 119 -1.59 -21.09 28.30
N THR A 120 -2.08 -21.18 27.06
CA THR A 120 -1.60 -22.18 26.09
C THR A 120 -1.15 -21.49 24.78
N LYS A 121 -0.25 -22.19 24.07
CA LYS A 121 0.16 -21.78 22.73
C LYS A 121 -1.05 -21.72 21.77
N LYS A 122 -1.99 -22.64 21.88
CA LYS A 122 -3.20 -22.70 21.05
C LYS A 122 -4.09 -21.47 21.24
N GLU A 123 -4.25 -21.00 22.49
CA GLU A 123 -4.99 -19.77 22.79
C GLU A 123 -4.32 -18.55 22.17
N ARG A 124 -2.99 -18.42 22.30
CA ARG A 124 -2.21 -17.32 21.67
C ARG A 124 -2.35 -17.33 20.15
N GLU A 125 -2.26 -18.51 19.53
CA GLU A 125 -2.44 -18.67 18.09
C GLU A 125 -3.86 -18.30 17.63
N ALA A 126 -4.88 -18.62 18.43
CA ALA A 126 -6.26 -18.23 18.15
C ALA A 126 -6.46 -16.70 18.21
N ILE A 127 -5.94 -16.05 19.25
CA ILE A 127 -5.96 -14.58 19.35
C ILE A 127 -5.26 -13.96 18.16
N SER A 128 -4.04 -14.40 17.87
CA SER A 128 -3.24 -13.92 16.75
C SER A 128 -3.93 -14.13 15.38
N LYS A 129 -4.65 -15.23 15.22
CA LYS A 129 -5.42 -15.52 13.99
C LYS A 129 -6.60 -14.56 13.85
N ASN A 130 -7.28 -14.25 14.95
CA ASN A 130 -8.50 -13.45 14.95
C ASN A 130 -8.23 -11.94 14.89
N THR A 131 -7.06 -11.48 15.35
CA THR A 131 -6.68 -10.06 15.37
C THR A 131 -5.72 -9.69 14.25
N GLY A 132 -4.97 -10.67 13.70
CA GLY A 132 -3.86 -10.42 12.78
C GLY A 132 -2.57 -9.95 13.47
N ILE A 133 -2.58 -9.79 14.80
CA ILE A 133 -1.44 -9.36 15.60
C ILE A 133 -0.71 -10.58 16.12
N ARG A 134 0.62 -10.64 16.00
CA ARG A 134 1.44 -11.81 16.33
C ARG A 134 2.29 -11.61 17.58
N GLN A 135 2.82 -10.43 17.78
CA GLN A 135 3.74 -10.08 18.86
C GLN A 135 3.78 -8.56 19.07
N ALA A 136 4.42 -8.11 20.15
CA ALA A 136 4.65 -6.71 20.39
C ALA A 136 5.44 -6.05 19.24
N PRO A 137 5.08 -4.81 18.87
CA PRO A 137 5.83 -4.00 17.91
C PRO A 137 7.28 -3.78 18.34
N ALA A 138 8.16 -3.56 17.35
CA ALA A 138 9.58 -3.35 17.60
C ALA A 138 9.87 -2.07 18.39
N PHE A 139 9.02 -1.06 18.25
CA PHE A 139 9.09 0.21 18.97
C PHE A 139 7.99 0.34 20.05
N GLY A 140 7.64 -0.78 20.67
CA GLY A 140 6.54 -0.87 21.63
C GLY A 140 6.70 -0.01 22.90
N ARG A 141 7.93 0.41 23.21
CA ARG A 141 8.23 1.28 24.36
C ARG A 141 8.29 2.78 24.03
N VAL A 142 8.23 3.12 22.73
CA VAL A 142 8.26 4.52 22.28
C VAL A 142 6.86 5.10 22.37
N GLY A 143 6.58 5.87 23.42
CA GLY A 143 5.24 6.37 23.74
C GLY A 143 4.63 7.35 22.73
N SER A 144 5.43 7.85 21.77
CA SER A 144 4.95 8.72 20.70
C SER A 144 4.44 7.96 19.47
N ILE A 145 4.59 6.63 19.42
CA ILE A 145 4.13 5.78 18.32
C ILE A 145 2.71 5.29 18.55
N ASP A 146 1.80 5.68 17.68
CA ASP A 146 0.47 5.10 17.56
C ASP A 146 0.54 3.94 16.54
N TYR A 147 0.36 2.70 16.99
CA TYR A 147 0.53 1.50 16.14
C TYR A 147 -0.42 1.46 14.94
N ALA A 148 -1.55 2.14 15.02
CA ALA A 148 -2.51 2.21 13.93
C ALA A 148 -2.26 3.39 12.98
N ARG A 149 -1.68 4.51 13.46
CA ARG A 149 -1.56 5.76 12.70
C ARG A 149 -0.14 6.09 12.29
N SER A 150 0.86 5.78 13.14
CA SER A 150 2.26 6.13 12.89
C SER A 150 2.94 5.28 11.80
N VAL A 151 2.23 4.33 11.19
CA VAL A 151 2.78 3.43 10.17
C VAL A 151 1.96 3.51 8.89
N PRO A 152 2.07 4.60 8.12
CA PRO A 152 1.32 4.78 6.89
C PRO A 152 1.74 3.78 5.80
N HIS A 153 0.91 3.62 4.78
CA HIS A 153 1.27 2.85 3.60
C HIS A 153 2.37 3.59 2.83
N ASP A 154 3.39 2.86 2.42
CA ASP A 154 4.41 3.39 1.52
C ASP A 154 3.81 3.61 0.14
N TRP A 155 3.87 4.85 -0.34
CA TRP A 155 3.26 5.27 -1.59
C TRP A 155 3.87 4.55 -2.80
N MET A 156 5.19 4.42 -2.81
CA MET A 156 5.93 3.81 -3.91
C MET A 156 5.59 2.32 -4.05
N HIS A 157 5.69 1.56 -2.97
CA HIS A 157 5.37 0.13 -3.00
C HIS A 157 3.88 -0.13 -3.26
N LEU A 158 2.99 0.69 -2.68
CA LEU A 158 1.55 0.52 -2.87
C LEU A 158 1.14 0.76 -4.33
N LEU A 159 1.57 1.86 -4.91
CA LEU A 159 1.12 2.27 -6.24
C LEU A 159 2.00 1.68 -7.36
N LEU A 160 3.31 1.82 -7.26
CA LEU A 160 4.22 1.53 -8.37
C LEU A 160 4.69 0.07 -8.41
N GLU A 161 4.66 -0.65 -7.31
CA GLU A 161 5.02 -2.06 -7.27
C GLU A 161 3.81 -3.00 -7.13
N ASN A 162 2.63 -2.46 -6.82
CA ASN A 162 1.41 -3.25 -6.69
C ASN A 162 0.29 -2.79 -7.63
N ILE A 163 -0.31 -1.62 -7.41
CA ILE A 163 -1.54 -1.24 -8.13
C ILE A 163 -1.30 -1.09 -9.62
N VAL A 164 -0.31 -0.29 -10.04
CA VAL A 164 -0.03 -0.02 -11.46
C VAL A 164 0.39 -1.28 -12.22
N PRO A 165 1.35 -2.10 -11.76
CA PRO A 165 1.69 -3.36 -12.41
C PRO A 165 0.51 -4.33 -12.50
N ASN A 166 -0.31 -4.42 -11.46
CA ASN A 166 -1.48 -5.29 -11.44
C ASN A 166 -2.56 -4.83 -12.44
N LEU A 167 -2.81 -3.52 -12.57
CA LEU A 167 -3.70 -2.97 -13.61
C LEU A 167 -3.22 -3.34 -15.01
N VAL A 168 -1.92 -3.19 -15.28
CA VAL A 168 -1.35 -3.58 -16.58
C VAL A 168 -1.54 -5.07 -16.83
N MET A 169 -1.37 -5.92 -15.81
CA MET A 169 -1.62 -7.37 -15.93
C MET A 169 -3.08 -7.69 -16.23
N LEU A 170 -4.03 -6.98 -15.61
CA LEU A 170 -5.46 -7.09 -15.92
C LEU A 170 -5.74 -6.67 -17.36
N TRP A 171 -5.22 -5.53 -17.81
CA TRP A 171 -5.42 -5.05 -19.18
C TRP A 171 -4.79 -5.96 -20.23
N MET A 172 -3.78 -6.75 -19.86
CA MET A 172 -3.18 -7.80 -20.70
C MET A 172 -3.93 -9.15 -20.63
N GLY A 173 -4.95 -9.30 -19.78
CA GLY A 173 -5.61 -10.58 -19.55
C GLY A 173 -4.71 -11.65 -18.92
N ARG A 174 -3.71 -11.25 -18.12
CA ARG A 174 -2.67 -12.14 -17.56
C ARG A 174 -2.53 -12.03 -16.04
N TYR A 175 -3.57 -11.57 -15.35
CA TYR A 175 -3.49 -11.34 -13.92
C TYR A 175 -3.51 -12.66 -13.13
N LYS A 176 -2.33 -13.14 -12.77
CA LYS A 176 -2.11 -14.25 -11.80
C LYS A 176 -3.00 -15.49 -11.98
N GLY A 177 -3.42 -15.78 -13.23
CA GLY A 177 -4.33 -16.88 -13.51
C GLY A 177 -5.79 -16.68 -13.04
N LEU A 178 -6.13 -15.50 -12.55
CA LEU A 178 -7.50 -15.11 -12.18
C LEU A 178 -8.26 -14.47 -13.32
N ASP A 179 -7.58 -14.10 -14.40
CA ASP A 179 -8.14 -13.43 -15.57
C ASP A 179 -8.03 -14.36 -16.79
N SER A 180 -9.15 -14.56 -17.48
CA SER A 180 -9.22 -15.38 -18.71
C SER A 180 -8.81 -14.62 -19.97
N GLY A 181 -8.58 -13.31 -19.89
CA GLY A 181 -8.30 -12.45 -21.05
C GLY A 181 -9.52 -12.16 -21.93
N THR A 182 -10.73 -12.44 -21.45
CA THR A 182 -11.98 -12.25 -22.21
C THR A 182 -12.75 -11.01 -21.79
N GLU A 183 -12.32 -10.35 -20.73
CA GLU A 183 -13.01 -9.22 -20.12
C GLU A 183 -12.96 -7.95 -20.99
N ASP A 184 -13.92 -7.05 -20.77
CA ASP A 184 -14.06 -5.82 -21.54
C ASP A 184 -12.89 -4.83 -21.35
N TYR A 185 -12.16 -4.94 -20.23
CA TYR A 185 -10.97 -4.14 -19.95
C TYR A 185 -9.71 -4.68 -20.65
N HIS A 186 -9.79 -5.86 -21.24
CA HIS A 186 -8.66 -6.47 -21.93
C HIS A 186 -8.33 -5.70 -23.23
N ILE A 187 -7.04 -5.43 -23.40
CA ILE A 187 -6.46 -4.84 -24.62
C ILE A 187 -5.72 -5.96 -25.36
N ASP A 188 -6.01 -6.11 -26.66
CA ASP A 188 -5.47 -7.21 -27.48
C ASP A 188 -3.93 -7.20 -27.53
N ASP A 189 -3.31 -8.37 -27.60
CA ASP A 189 -1.85 -8.55 -27.61
C ASP A 189 -1.17 -7.78 -28.75
N VAL A 190 -1.82 -7.66 -29.92
CA VAL A 190 -1.30 -6.87 -31.05
C VAL A 190 -1.21 -5.38 -30.67
N VAL A 191 -2.23 -4.87 -30.00
CA VAL A 191 -2.27 -3.48 -29.54
C VAL A 191 -1.22 -3.26 -28.44
N TRP A 192 -1.03 -4.22 -27.52
CA TRP A 192 0.04 -4.16 -26.54
C TRP A 192 1.44 -4.15 -27.16
N ALA A 193 1.64 -4.93 -28.24
CA ALA A 193 2.92 -4.91 -28.95
C ALA A 193 3.21 -3.54 -29.61
N GLU A 194 2.17 -2.83 -30.06
CA GLU A 194 2.30 -1.44 -30.54
C GLU A 194 2.62 -0.49 -29.39
N ILE A 195 1.87 -0.54 -28.28
CA ILE A 195 2.11 0.27 -27.07
C ILE A 195 3.54 0.08 -26.56
N GLY A 196 4.05 -1.17 -26.58
CA GLY A 196 5.42 -1.46 -26.19
C GLY A 196 6.45 -0.75 -27.05
N LYS A 197 6.31 -0.78 -28.38
CA LYS A 197 7.18 -0.05 -29.31
C LYS A 197 7.08 1.47 -29.14
N GLU A 198 5.86 2.00 -29.03
CA GLU A 198 5.60 3.41 -28.79
C GLU A 198 6.21 3.89 -27.46
N THR A 199 6.18 3.06 -26.42
CA THR A 199 6.83 3.35 -25.12
C THR A 199 8.34 3.56 -25.28
N VAL A 200 9.02 2.65 -25.99
CA VAL A 200 10.46 2.74 -26.24
C VAL A 200 10.79 3.97 -27.07
N GLU A 201 10.04 4.18 -28.15
CA GLU A 201 10.28 5.32 -29.07
C GLU A 201 10.06 6.66 -28.38
N ALA A 202 8.96 6.82 -27.63
CA ALA A 202 8.66 8.04 -26.91
C ALA A 202 9.78 8.44 -25.94
N THR A 203 10.45 7.46 -25.30
CA THR A 203 11.47 7.76 -24.29
C THR A 203 12.88 7.97 -24.87
N ARG A 204 13.13 7.62 -26.14
CA ARG A 204 14.44 7.85 -26.77
C ARG A 204 14.81 9.32 -26.89
N HIS A 205 13.82 10.19 -27.03
CA HIS A 205 13.99 11.62 -27.23
C HIS A 205 13.84 12.45 -25.95
N ILE A 206 13.59 11.79 -24.81
CA ILE A 206 13.49 12.44 -23.51
C ILE A 206 14.87 12.50 -22.87
N PRO A 207 15.33 13.66 -22.36
CA PRO A 207 16.62 13.75 -21.67
C PRO A 207 16.68 12.78 -20.48
N ALA A 208 17.83 12.11 -20.32
CA ALA A 208 18.02 11.08 -19.29
C ALA A 208 17.83 11.57 -17.84
N ASN A 209 17.86 12.89 -17.63
CA ASN A 209 17.59 13.51 -16.32
C ASN A 209 16.10 13.38 -15.90
N PHE A 210 15.19 13.15 -16.86
CA PHE A 210 13.76 12.96 -16.56
C PHE A 210 13.39 11.48 -16.43
N VAL A 211 13.92 10.65 -17.31
CA VAL A 211 13.70 9.20 -17.28
C VAL A 211 14.75 8.51 -18.15
N ARG A 212 15.17 7.32 -17.74
CA ARG A 212 15.95 6.42 -18.62
C ARG A 212 15.07 5.91 -19.76
N VAL A 213 15.69 5.53 -20.89
CA VAL A 213 14.95 4.87 -21.97
C VAL A 213 14.23 3.65 -21.41
N LEU A 214 12.91 3.66 -21.47
CA LEU A 214 12.07 2.57 -20.98
C LEU A 214 12.19 1.37 -21.90
N LYS A 215 12.07 0.19 -21.31
CA LYS A 215 11.96 -1.06 -22.03
C LYS A 215 10.58 -1.22 -22.67
N ASP A 216 10.45 -2.17 -23.60
CA ASP A 216 9.16 -2.53 -24.20
C ASP A 216 8.25 -3.13 -23.10
N ILE A 217 7.22 -2.40 -22.70
CA ILE A 217 6.32 -2.80 -21.59
C ILE A 217 5.55 -4.09 -21.91
N ALA A 218 5.32 -4.40 -23.18
CA ALA A 218 4.63 -5.62 -23.57
C ALA A 218 5.51 -6.86 -23.41
N LYS A 219 6.83 -6.73 -23.59
CA LYS A 219 7.79 -7.84 -23.61
C LYS A 219 8.62 -7.95 -22.35
N ASP A 220 9.07 -6.83 -21.80
CA ASP A 220 10.08 -6.78 -20.72
C ASP A 220 9.66 -5.85 -19.56
N ARG A 221 8.39 -5.96 -19.13
CA ARG A 221 7.91 -5.18 -17.97
C ARG A 221 8.59 -5.56 -16.65
N SER A 222 9.14 -6.77 -16.54
CA SER A 222 9.90 -7.20 -15.36
C SER A 222 11.16 -6.35 -15.14
N GLY A 223 11.62 -5.66 -16.18
CA GLY A 223 12.71 -4.71 -16.09
C GLY A 223 12.30 -3.28 -15.74
N PHE A 224 11.01 -3.03 -15.45
CA PHE A 224 10.53 -1.74 -14.98
C PHE A 224 10.82 -1.57 -13.49
N THR A 225 11.51 -0.50 -13.15
CA THR A 225 11.66 -0.03 -11.76
C THR A 225 10.44 0.78 -11.34
N ALA A 226 10.29 1.09 -10.05
CA ALA A 226 9.26 1.99 -9.56
C ALA A 226 9.26 3.34 -10.29
N GLU A 227 10.44 3.93 -10.55
CA GLU A 227 10.60 5.15 -11.35
C GLU A 227 10.04 4.98 -12.77
N SER A 228 10.35 3.85 -13.42
CA SER A 228 9.86 3.53 -14.76
C SER A 228 8.34 3.42 -14.80
N TRP A 229 7.74 2.75 -13.80
CA TRP A 229 6.30 2.65 -13.64
C TRP A 229 5.64 4.01 -13.40
N CYS A 230 6.25 4.84 -12.54
CA CYS A 230 5.77 6.18 -12.25
C CYS A 230 5.71 7.04 -13.51
N PHE A 231 6.84 7.11 -14.23
CA PHE A 231 6.93 7.90 -15.46
C PHE A 231 5.96 7.39 -16.52
N TRP A 232 5.95 6.08 -16.77
CA TRP A 232 5.09 5.48 -17.79
C TRP A 232 3.61 5.75 -17.48
N PHE A 233 3.20 5.50 -16.23
CA PHE A 233 1.78 5.59 -15.87
C PHE A 233 1.27 7.03 -15.83
N ILE A 234 2.07 7.95 -15.32
CA ILE A 234 1.65 9.36 -15.16
C ILE A 234 1.72 10.13 -16.49
N TYR A 235 2.71 9.85 -17.32
CA TYR A 235 2.98 10.69 -18.50
C TYR A 235 2.70 9.99 -19.83
N LEU A 236 3.02 8.72 -19.98
CA LEU A 236 2.87 8.00 -21.24
C LEU A 236 1.52 7.28 -21.36
N ALA A 237 1.05 6.60 -20.33
CA ALA A 237 -0.20 5.86 -20.37
C ALA A 237 -1.42 6.72 -20.79
N PRO A 238 -1.58 7.99 -20.33
CA PRO A 238 -2.66 8.85 -20.80
C PRO A 238 -2.65 9.11 -22.31
N ILE A 239 -1.50 9.06 -22.93
CA ILE A 239 -1.32 9.26 -24.38
C ILE A 239 -1.47 7.95 -25.12
N LEU A 240 -0.69 6.93 -24.71
CA LEU A 240 -0.57 5.66 -25.40
C LEU A 240 -1.83 4.78 -25.30
N LEU A 241 -2.58 4.87 -24.19
CA LEU A 241 -3.80 4.09 -23.98
C LEU A 241 -5.07 4.77 -24.50
N ARG A 242 -4.95 5.99 -25.02
CA ARG A 242 -6.11 6.73 -25.55
C ARG A 242 -6.73 6.01 -26.73
N GLY A 243 -7.99 5.60 -26.57
CA GLY A 243 -8.74 4.90 -27.63
C GLY A 243 -8.38 3.42 -27.80
N ARG A 244 -7.52 2.84 -26.94
CA ARG A 244 -7.08 1.45 -27.00
C ARG A 244 -7.99 0.49 -26.23
N PHE A 245 -8.78 0.96 -25.28
CA PHE A 245 -9.77 0.15 -24.57
C PHE A 245 -11.05 -0.04 -25.38
N LYS A 246 -11.65 -1.22 -25.28
CA LYS A 246 -12.97 -1.52 -25.88
C LYS A 246 -14.06 -0.57 -25.36
N ARG A 247 -14.00 -0.17 -24.07
CA ARG A 247 -14.92 0.76 -23.44
C ARG A 247 -14.19 1.94 -22.81
N LYS A 248 -14.67 3.13 -23.09
CA LYS A 248 -14.09 4.39 -22.59
C LYS A 248 -14.05 4.49 -21.05
N LYS A 249 -14.90 3.73 -20.32
CA LYS A 249 -14.91 3.74 -18.85
C LYS A 249 -13.56 3.33 -18.25
N TYR A 250 -12.87 2.34 -18.84
CA TYR A 250 -11.58 1.88 -18.33
C TYR A 250 -10.45 2.89 -18.55
N TYR A 251 -10.47 3.58 -19.66
CA TYR A 251 -9.55 4.69 -19.89
C TYR A 251 -9.77 5.83 -18.88
N LYS A 252 -11.03 6.18 -18.62
CA LYS A 252 -11.36 7.20 -17.60
C LYS A 252 -10.95 6.76 -16.19
N HIS A 253 -11.13 5.50 -15.86
CA HIS A 253 -10.71 4.93 -14.57
C HIS A 253 -9.18 5.01 -14.40
N MET A 254 -8.42 4.70 -15.45
CA MET A 254 -6.97 4.88 -15.46
C MET A 254 -6.58 6.35 -15.26
N LEU A 255 -7.21 7.29 -15.99
CA LEU A 255 -6.95 8.72 -15.82
C LEU A 255 -7.25 9.22 -14.40
N SER A 256 -8.29 8.72 -13.77
CA SER A 256 -8.63 9.04 -12.37
C SER A 256 -7.51 8.62 -11.41
N LEU A 257 -6.88 7.46 -11.62
CA LEU A 257 -5.71 7.07 -10.82
C LEU A 257 -4.51 7.98 -11.08
N VAL A 258 -4.29 8.40 -12.33
CA VAL A 258 -3.22 9.36 -12.65
C VAL A 258 -3.43 10.69 -11.90
N GLU A 259 -4.67 11.18 -11.80
CA GLU A 259 -4.98 12.38 -11.02
C GLU A 259 -4.73 12.18 -9.53
N ILE A 260 -5.17 11.05 -8.95
CA ILE A 260 -4.90 10.68 -7.56
C ILE A 260 -3.39 10.68 -7.30
N MET A 261 -2.61 10.03 -8.16
CA MET A 261 -1.16 9.96 -8.04
C MET A 261 -0.51 11.35 -8.10
N LYS A 262 -0.91 12.19 -9.07
CA LYS A 262 -0.38 13.55 -9.21
C LYS A 262 -0.70 14.42 -7.99
N THR A 263 -1.92 14.31 -7.46
CA THR A 263 -2.32 15.05 -6.27
C THR A 263 -1.54 14.61 -5.04
N SER A 264 -1.38 13.30 -4.84
CA SER A 264 -0.63 12.76 -3.70
C SER A 264 0.88 13.02 -3.72
N LEU A 265 1.43 13.43 -4.88
CA LEU A 265 2.84 13.82 -5.03
C LEU A 265 3.09 15.32 -4.81
N LYS A 266 2.08 16.12 -4.53
CA LYS A 266 2.28 17.53 -4.20
C LYS A 266 3.03 17.66 -2.88
N TYR A 267 3.92 18.67 -2.79
CA TYR A 267 4.65 18.98 -1.55
C TYR A 267 3.75 19.49 -0.42
N SER A 268 2.63 20.10 -0.77
CA SER A 268 1.62 20.57 0.19
C SER A 268 0.23 20.36 -0.38
N LEU A 269 -0.71 20.05 0.48
CA LEU A 269 -2.12 19.92 0.18
C LEU A 269 -2.90 20.81 1.13
N THR A 270 -3.94 21.47 0.63
CA THR A 270 -4.95 22.12 1.47
C THR A 270 -5.88 21.06 2.07
N SER A 271 -6.64 21.40 3.12
CA SER A 271 -7.66 20.49 3.67
C SER A 271 -8.71 20.12 2.64
N GLU A 272 -9.13 21.07 1.80
CA GLU A 272 -10.09 20.83 0.72
C GLU A 272 -9.54 19.86 -0.34
N GLU A 273 -8.26 19.99 -0.71
CA GLU A 273 -7.61 19.04 -1.63
C GLU A 273 -7.47 17.63 -1.02
N LEU A 274 -7.29 17.53 0.30
CA LEU A 274 -7.26 16.25 1.01
C LEU A 274 -8.63 15.58 0.99
N ASP A 275 -9.69 16.32 1.29
CA ASP A 275 -11.07 15.83 1.28
C ASP A 275 -11.47 15.38 -0.14
N ASP A 276 -11.12 16.16 -1.16
CA ASP A 276 -11.36 15.81 -2.57
C ASP A 276 -10.55 14.56 -3.00
N LEU A 277 -9.32 14.43 -2.53
CA LEU A 277 -8.49 13.25 -2.79
C LEU A 277 -9.10 11.99 -2.17
N GLU A 278 -9.62 12.07 -0.94
CA GLU A 278 -10.31 10.95 -0.29
C GLU A 278 -11.53 10.49 -1.09
N VAL A 279 -12.38 11.44 -1.50
CA VAL A 279 -13.55 11.16 -2.35
C VAL A 279 -13.14 10.49 -3.66
N LYS A 280 -12.08 10.97 -4.32
CA LYS A 280 -11.56 10.38 -5.57
C LYS A 280 -11.03 8.97 -5.37
N ILE A 281 -10.35 8.69 -4.26
CA ILE A 281 -9.84 7.36 -3.93
C ILE A 281 -11.01 6.40 -3.71
N ILE A 282 -12.01 6.78 -2.93
CA ILE A 282 -13.22 5.97 -2.68
C ILE A 282 -13.94 5.64 -4.00
N ASP A 283 -14.19 6.65 -4.84
CA ASP A 283 -14.82 6.47 -6.15
C ASP A 283 -13.99 5.55 -7.07
N TRP A 284 -12.66 5.70 -7.05
CA TRP A 284 -11.76 4.87 -7.83
C TRP A 284 -11.82 3.40 -7.41
N VAL A 285 -11.78 3.13 -6.10
CA VAL A 285 -11.85 1.77 -5.53
C VAL A 285 -13.18 1.11 -5.85
N GLN A 286 -14.31 1.85 -5.71
CA GLN A 286 -15.63 1.34 -6.07
C GLN A 286 -15.74 0.95 -7.55
N LYS A 287 -15.13 1.75 -8.44
CA LYS A 287 -15.12 1.48 -9.88
C LYS A 287 -14.14 0.38 -10.29
N TYR A 288 -13.14 0.11 -9.47
CA TYR A 288 -12.17 -0.95 -9.72
C TYR A 288 -12.80 -2.35 -9.65
N GLU A 289 -13.77 -2.55 -8.79
CA GLU A 289 -14.46 -3.84 -8.60
C GLU A 289 -15.77 -3.98 -9.44
N ARG A 290 -16.22 -2.92 -10.12
CA ARG A 290 -17.42 -2.91 -10.99
C ARG A 290 -17.05 -2.88 -12.47
#